data_74566a73332abad59b2bad88f503a171
#
_entry.id   74566a73332abad59b2bad88f503a171
#
_cell.length_a   1.000
_cell.length_b   1.000
_cell.length_c   1.000
_cell.angle_alpha   90.00
_cell.angle_beta   90.00
_cell.angle_gamma   90.00
#
_symmetry.space_group_name_H-M   'P 1'
#
loop_
_entity.id
_entity.type
_entity.pdbx_description
1 polymer ?
#
loop_
_entity_poly.entity_id
_entity_poly.type
_entity_poly.pdbx_seq_one_letter_code
_entity_poly.pdbx_strand_id
1 'polypeptide(L)'
;MPVYKAPTRDTRFVLNEVLKIESYAALPTFENASADMVDTVVEECGKFAAEVLAPLNPVGDKEGCKRNADGSVTTPTGFKQAFDLYRESGWGTLSSPAEFGGQGMPHVLGFVVEEFVATANHAFGMYPGLTHGAISAILATASPELQQKYLPKMVSNECL
;
A
#
# COMPACT_ATOMS: atom_id res chain seq x y z
N MET A 1 6.63 16.95 -18.50
CA MET A 1 6.50 15.53 -18.15
C MET A 1 5.05 15.13 -18.28
N PRO A 2 4.73 13.89 -18.69
CA PRO A 2 3.35 13.43 -18.69
C PRO A 2 2.79 13.51 -17.26
N VAL A 3 1.54 13.96 -17.14
CA VAL A 3 0.83 14.03 -15.86
C VAL A 3 0.30 12.62 -15.57
N TYR A 4 0.69 12.04 -14.43
CA TYR A 4 0.14 10.76 -14.00
C TYR A 4 -1.34 10.91 -13.64
N LYS A 5 -2.13 9.94 -14.08
CA LYS A 5 -3.53 9.78 -13.70
C LYS A 5 -3.76 8.31 -13.37
N ALA A 6 -4.20 8.06 -12.13
CA ALA A 6 -4.59 6.71 -11.75
C ALA A 6 -5.77 6.22 -12.61
N PRO A 7 -5.77 4.98 -13.11
CA PRO A 7 -6.83 4.44 -13.97
C PRO A 7 -8.08 4.04 -13.17
N THR A 8 -8.59 4.94 -12.33
CA THR A 8 -9.66 4.66 -11.36
C THR A 8 -10.94 4.14 -12.03
N ARG A 9 -11.30 4.69 -13.22
CA ARG A 9 -12.46 4.24 -13.98
C ARG A 9 -12.34 2.78 -14.41
N ASP A 10 -11.20 2.42 -14.97
CA ASP A 10 -10.97 1.08 -15.52
C ASP A 10 -10.84 0.07 -14.36
N THR A 11 -10.19 0.47 -13.27
CA THR A 11 -10.09 -0.34 -12.05
C THR A 11 -11.48 -0.63 -11.45
N ARG A 12 -12.34 0.38 -11.33
CA ARG A 12 -13.73 0.19 -10.88
C ARG A 12 -14.51 -0.74 -11.79
N PHE A 13 -14.39 -0.56 -13.10
CA PHE A 13 -15.04 -1.43 -14.07
C PHE A 13 -14.60 -2.90 -13.88
N VAL A 14 -13.30 -3.14 -13.70
CA VAL A 14 -12.80 -4.50 -13.47
C VAL A 14 -13.32 -5.07 -12.15
N LEU A 15 -13.27 -4.32 -11.06
CA LEU A 15 -13.69 -4.79 -9.75
C LEU A 15 -15.20 -5.03 -9.67
N ASN A 16 -16.01 -4.10 -10.15
CA ASN A 16 -17.45 -4.12 -9.97
C ASN A 16 -18.19 -4.91 -11.07
N GLU A 17 -17.77 -4.76 -12.34
CA GLU A 17 -18.51 -5.35 -13.46
C GLU A 17 -17.92 -6.70 -13.90
N VAL A 18 -16.60 -6.83 -13.94
CA VAL A 18 -15.93 -8.05 -14.41
C VAL A 18 -15.81 -9.06 -13.28
N LEU A 19 -15.18 -8.68 -12.17
CA LEU A 19 -14.97 -9.54 -11.00
C LEU A 19 -16.21 -9.65 -10.12
N LYS A 20 -17.09 -8.65 -10.15
CA LYS A 20 -18.30 -8.57 -9.30
C LYS A 20 -17.95 -8.80 -7.83
N ILE A 21 -16.99 -8.03 -7.32
CA ILE A 21 -16.35 -8.24 -6.02
C ILE A 21 -17.36 -8.37 -4.87
N GLU A 22 -18.47 -7.62 -4.93
CA GLU A 22 -19.55 -7.67 -3.95
C GLU A 22 -20.25 -9.05 -3.88
N SER A 23 -20.22 -9.84 -4.97
CA SER A 23 -20.79 -11.17 -4.98
C SER A 23 -20.06 -12.18 -4.08
N TYR A 24 -18.85 -11.82 -3.64
CA TYR A 24 -18.03 -12.63 -2.74
C TYR A 24 -18.19 -12.27 -1.26
N ALA A 25 -19.17 -11.44 -0.89
CA ALA A 25 -19.39 -10.98 0.48
C ALA A 25 -19.53 -12.09 1.54
N ALA A 26 -19.85 -13.33 1.13
CA ALA A 26 -19.89 -14.50 2.01
C ALA A 26 -18.51 -15.10 2.34
N LEU A 27 -17.46 -14.65 1.65
CA LEU A 27 -16.08 -15.11 1.92
C LEU A 27 -15.41 -14.23 2.97
N PRO A 28 -14.53 -14.82 3.80
CA PRO A 28 -13.72 -14.05 4.74
C PRO A 28 -13.01 -12.89 4.04
N THR A 29 -12.91 -11.76 4.70
CA THR A 29 -12.33 -10.48 4.24
C THR A 29 -13.15 -9.71 3.21
N PHE A 30 -14.09 -10.36 2.48
CA PHE A 30 -14.94 -9.70 1.49
C PHE A 30 -16.24 -9.11 2.07
N GLU A 31 -16.61 -9.45 3.28
CA GLU A 31 -17.81 -8.96 3.96
C GLU A 31 -17.88 -7.43 4.09
N ASN A 32 -16.72 -6.77 4.13
CA ASN A 32 -16.60 -5.31 4.22
C ASN A 32 -16.30 -4.64 2.86
N ALA A 33 -16.18 -5.42 1.77
CA ALA A 33 -15.86 -4.91 0.43
C ALA A 33 -17.13 -4.56 -0.36
N SER A 34 -17.99 -3.70 0.19
CA SER A 34 -19.13 -3.16 -0.55
C SER A 34 -18.68 -2.33 -1.75
N ALA A 35 -19.55 -2.15 -2.75
CA ALA A 35 -19.23 -1.33 -3.93
C ALA A 35 -18.79 0.09 -3.55
N ASP A 36 -19.45 0.73 -2.58
CA ASP A 36 -19.11 2.07 -2.10
C ASP A 36 -17.72 2.09 -1.43
N MET A 37 -17.37 1.05 -0.66
CA MET A 37 -16.07 0.94 -0.04
C MET A 37 -14.97 0.74 -1.09
N VAL A 38 -15.20 -0.14 -2.06
CA VAL A 38 -14.30 -0.37 -3.19
C VAL A 38 -14.05 0.94 -3.96
N ASP A 39 -15.11 1.65 -4.28
CA ASP A 39 -15.04 2.94 -4.99
C ASP A 39 -14.26 3.99 -4.19
N THR A 40 -14.47 4.05 -2.88
CA THR A 40 -13.73 4.95 -1.98
C THR A 40 -12.24 4.63 -1.97
N VAL A 41 -11.86 3.36 -1.81
CA VAL A 41 -10.45 2.92 -1.82
C VAL A 41 -9.78 3.28 -3.15
N VAL A 42 -10.43 2.99 -4.28
CA VAL A 42 -9.91 3.27 -5.61
C VAL A 42 -9.71 4.77 -5.83
N GLU A 43 -10.70 5.60 -5.44
CA GLU A 43 -10.65 7.05 -5.62
C GLU A 43 -9.56 7.69 -4.75
N GLU A 44 -9.57 7.42 -3.45
CA GLU A 44 -8.66 8.07 -2.51
C GLU A 44 -7.21 7.60 -2.71
N CYS A 45 -6.98 6.31 -2.99
CA CYS A 45 -5.66 5.83 -3.36
C CYS A 45 -5.18 6.44 -4.69
N GLY A 46 -6.09 6.58 -5.66
CA GLY A 46 -5.78 7.24 -6.94
C GLY A 46 -5.34 8.70 -6.76
N LYS A 47 -6.01 9.45 -5.88
CA LYS A 47 -5.62 10.83 -5.52
C LYS A 47 -4.25 10.85 -4.83
N PHE A 48 -4.05 10.00 -3.82
CA PHE A 48 -2.77 9.90 -3.14
C PHE A 48 -1.62 9.61 -4.12
N ALA A 49 -1.80 8.65 -5.01
CA ALA A 49 -0.81 8.30 -6.01
C ALA A 49 -0.50 9.47 -6.97
N ALA A 50 -1.53 10.17 -7.44
CA ALA A 50 -1.38 11.27 -8.40
C ALA A 50 -0.84 12.56 -7.77
N GLU A 51 -1.29 12.91 -6.57
CA GLU A 51 -1.00 14.20 -5.94
C GLU A 51 0.22 14.17 -5.02
N VAL A 52 0.51 13.02 -4.40
CA VAL A 52 1.61 12.87 -3.46
C VAL A 52 2.80 12.14 -4.09
N LEU A 53 2.58 10.96 -4.70
CA LEU A 53 3.68 10.10 -5.14
C LEU A 53 4.24 10.47 -6.50
N ALA A 54 3.38 10.75 -7.48
CA ALA A 54 3.83 11.05 -8.85
C ALA A 54 4.74 12.28 -8.94
N PRO A 55 4.48 13.40 -8.21
CA PRO A 55 5.39 14.55 -8.20
C PRO A 55 6.78 14.25 -7.63
N LEU A 56 6.90 13.24 -6.75
CA LEU A 56 8.17 12.85 -6.14
C LEU A 56 9.04 11.96 -7.04
N ASN A 57 8.46 11.33 -8.07
CA ASN A 57 9.23 10.45 -8.95
C ASN A 57 10.43 11.17 -9.61
N PRO A 58 10.27 12.34 -10.26
CA PRO A 58 11.42 13.08 -10.80
C PRO A 58 12.36 13.65 -9.71
N VAL A 59 11.87 13.89 -8.50
CA VAL A 59 12.71 14.32 -7.38
C VAL A 59 13.63 13.19 -6.96
N GLY A 60 13.08 11.99 -6.80
CA GLY A 60 13.84 10.78 -6.47
C GLY A 60 14.89 10.44 -7.51
N ASP A 61 14.54 10.52 -8.80
CA ASP A 61 15.47 10.29 -9.92
C ASP A 61 16.65 11.28 -9.92
N LYS A 62 16.36 12.54 -9.64
CA LYS A 62 17.38 13.61 -9.65
C LYS A 62 18.28 13.60 -8.40
N GLU A 63 17.71 13.42 -7.22
CA GLU A 63 18.44 13.56 -5.96
C GLU A 63 19.11 12.25 -5.51
N GLY A 64 18.43 11.11 -5.68
CA GLY A 64 18.85 9.82 -5.17
C GLY A 64 18.95 9.77 -3.64
N CYS A 65 19.29 8.60 -3.10
CA CYS A 65 19.64 8.45 -1.69
C CYS A 65 21.12 8.75 -1.45
N LYS A 66 21.42 9.40 -0.32
CA LYS A 66 22.80 9.75 0.07
C LYS A 66 23.18 9.04 1.35
N ARG A 67 24.26 8.24 1.30
CA ARG A 67 24.85 7.66 2.50
C ARG A 67 25.73 8.71 3.20
N ASN A 68 25.47 8.94 4.48
CA ASN A 68 26.22 9.86 5.32
C ASN A 68 27.46 9.18 5.94
N ALA A 69 28.37 9.98 6.50
CA ALA A 69 29.60 9.49 7.11
C ALA A 69 29.37 8.60 8.33
N ASP A 70 28.26 8.81 9.05
CA ASP A 70 27.84 8.02 10.21
C ASP A 70 27.10 6.71 9.84
N GLY A 71 26.98 6.42 8.54
CA GLY A 71 26.29 5.24 8.02
C GLY A 71 24.79 5.41 7.83
N SER A 72 24.19 6.52 8.26
CA SER A 72 22.79 6.82 8.00
C SER A 72 22.54 7.12 6.51
N VAL A 73 21.28 7.08 6.09
CA VAL A 73 20.87 7.38 4.71
C VAL A 73 19.89 8.54 4.73
N THR A 74 20.15 9.53 3.90
CA THR A 74 19.21 10.62 3.60
C THR A 74 18.44 10.26 2.35
N THR A 75 17.12 10.16 2.47
CA THR A 75 16.21 9.94 1.34
C THR A 75 15.98 11.22 0.55
N PRO A 76 15.50 11.14 -0.70
CA PRO A 76 15.16 12.33 -1.48
C PRO A 76 14.12 13.21 -0.78
N THR A 77 14.13 14.49 -1.12
CA THR A 77 13.17 15.48 -0.58
C THR A 77 11.72 15.02 -0.77
N GLY A 78 10.95 15.07 0.31
CA GLY A 78 9.52 14.73 0.31
C GLY A 78 9.20 13.24 0.50
N PHE A 79 10.14 12.31 0.32
CA PHE A 79 9.87 10.86 0.46
C PHE A 79 9.46 10.47 1.87
N LYS A 80 10.12 11.02 2.88
CA LYS A 80 9.76 10.76 4.28
C LYS A 80 8.33 11.21 4.58
N GLN A 81 7.97 12.42 4.18
CA GLN A 81 6.63 12.97 4.38
C GLN A 81 5.56 12.15 3.63
N ALA A 82 5.86 11.72 2.41
CA ALA A 82 4.97 10.86 1.65
C ALA A 82 4.78 9.50 2.33
N PHE A 83 5.83 8.95 2.95
CA PHE A 83 5.74 7.70 3.70
C PHE A 83 4.93 7.85 5.00
N ASP A 84 5.12 8.95 5.72
CA ASP A 84 4.31 9.26 6.90
C ASP A 84 2.82 9.36 6.52
N LEU A 85 2.47 10.05 5.43
CA LEU A 85 1.11 10.11 4.90
C LEU A 85 0.58 8.74 4.45
N TYR A 86 1.39 7.92 3.77
CA TYR A 86 1.03 6.56 3.37
C TYR A 86 0.63 5.70 4.57
N ARG A 87 1.42 5.79 5.64
CA ARG A 87 1.19 5.08 6.90
C ARG A 87 -0.07 5.60 7.62
N GLU A 88 -0.19 6.92 7.78
CA GLU A 88 -1.32 7.56 8.46
C GLU A 88 -2.66 7.33 7.73
N SER A 89 -2.63 7.27 6.42
CA SER A 89 -3.81 6.95 5.60
C SER A 89 -4.17 5.45 5.60
N GLY A 90 -3.32 4.61 6.17
CA GLY A 90 -3.59 3.18 6.32
C GLY A 90 -3.43 2.35 5.04
N TRP A 91 -2.79 2.87 3.99
CA TRP A 91 -2.63 2.14 2.73
C TRP A 91 -1.85 0.84 2.90
N GLY A 92 -0.80 0.84 3.72
CA GLY A 92 0.02 -0.34 3.99
C GLY A 92 -0.67 -1.40 4.86
N THR A 93 -1.76 -1.04 5.56
CA THR A 93 -2.49 -1.95 6.46
C THR A 93 -3.74 -2.54 5.84
N LEU A 94 -4.13 -2.09 4.64
CA LEU A 94 -5.45 -2.33 4.05
C LEU A 94 -5.82 -3.82 4.00
N SER A 95 -4.96 -4.68 3.50
CA SER A 95 -5.21 -6.12 3.35
C SER A 95 -4.54 -6.98 4.42
N SER A 96 -3.92 -6.37 5.43
CA SER A 96 -3.34 -7.10 6.56
C SER A 96 -4.40 -7.54 7.55
N PRO A 97 -4.18 -8.67 8.29
CA PRO A 97 -5.16 -9.18 9.24
C PRO A 97 -5.47 -8.20 10.37
N ALA A 98 -6.74 -8.10 10.74
CA ALA A 98 -7.21 -7.20 11.79
C ALA A 98 -6.61 -7.53 13.17
N GLU A 99 -6.34 -8.80 13.46
CA GLU A 99 -5.73 -9.26 14.70
C GLU A 99 -4.32 -8.70 14.96
N PHE A 100 -3.62 -8.24 13.90
CA PHE A 100 -2.31 -7.59 13.98
C PHE A 100 -2.37 -6.08 13.68
N GLY A 101 -3.58 -5.49 13.67
CA GLY A 101 -3.78 -4.05 13.45
C GLY A 101 -4.01 -3.66 11.99
N GLY A 102 -4.23 -4.63 11.09
CA GLY A 102 -4.65 -4.39 9.71
C GLY A 102 -6.15 -4.09 9.58
N GLN A 103 -6.58 -3.74 8.38
CA GLN A 103 -7.99 -3.44 8.10
C GLN A 103 -8.78 -4.67 7.61
N GLY A 104 -8.12 -5.79 7.34
CA GLY A 104 -8.75 -7.05 6.96
C GLY A 104 -9.49 -7.01 5.63
N MET A 105 -9.17 -6.07 4.75
CA MET A 105 -9.79 -5.97 3.43
C MET A 105 -9.25 -7.05 2.48
N PRO A 106 -9.99 -7.41 1.42
CA PRO A 106 -9.54 -8.41 0.46
C PRO A 106 -8.20 -8.02 -0.18
N HIS A 107 -7.34 -9.01 -0.40
CA HIS A 107 -6.02 -8.79 -1.05
C HIS A 107 -6.12 -8.11 -2.41
N VAL A 108 -7.20 -8.31 -3.16
CA VAL A 108 -7.41 -7.64 -4.44
C VAL A 108 -7.40 -6.11 -4.32
N LEU A 109 -7.87 -5.55 -3.21
CA LEU A 109 -7.78 -4.11 -2.95
C LEU A 109 -6.36 -3.68 -2.58
N GLY A 110 -5.62 -4.53 -1.86
CA GLY A 110 -4.19 -4.33 -1.63
C GLY A 110 -3.40 -4.25 -2.94
N PHE A 111 -3.68 -5.13 -3.90
CA PHE A 111 -3.06 -5.09 -5.23
C PHE A 111 -3.38 -3.82 -6.01
N VAL A 112 -4.59 -3.28 -5.89
CA VAL A 112 -4.93 -1.97 -6.49
C VAL A 112 -4.06 -0.86 -5.90
N VAL A 113 -3.89 -0.85 -4.58
CA VAL A 113 -3.00 0.12 -3.91
C VAL A 113 -1.57 -0.01 -4.40
N GLU A 114 -1.04 -1.24 -4.45
CA GLU A 114 0.32 -1.50 -4.94
C GLU A 114 0.50 -1.06 -6.40
N GLU A 115 -0.48 -1.34 -7.27
CA GLU A 115 -0.46 -0.91 -8.68
C GLU A 115 -0.40 0.62 -8.79
N PHE A 116 -1.26 1.34 -8.07
CA PHE A 116 -1.29 2.80 -8.15
C PHE A 116 -0.01 3.41 -7.58
N VAL A 117 0.48 2.90 -6.47
CA VAL A 117 1.75 3.33 -5.86
C VAL A 117 2.93 3.06 -6.81
N ALA A 118 3.04 1.85 -7.35
CA ALA A 118 4.15 1.48 -8.24
C ALA A 118 4.11 2.24 -9.56
N THR A 119 2.93 2.46 -10.15
CA THR A 119 2.81 3.19 -11.42
C THR A 119 3.04 4.69 -11.27
N ALA A 120 2.73 5.27 -10.11
CA ALA A 120 3.01 6.67 -9.81
C ALA A 120 4.48 6.89 -9.43
N ASN A 121 5.05 6.03 -8.58
CA ASN A 121 6.43 6.13 -8.10
C ASN A 121 6.93 4.76 -7.64
N HIS A 122 7.52 4.00 -8.56
CA HIS A 122 8.02 2.65 -8.27
C HIS A 122 9.11 2.65 -7.18
N ALA A 123 10.00 3.64 -7.19
CA ALA A 123 11.05 3.74 -6.18
C ALA A 123 10.47 3.87 -4.76
N PHE A 124 9.37 4.62 -4.61
CA PHE A 124 8.63 4.69 -3.34
C PHE A 124 8.01 3.34 -2.98
N GLY A 125 7.35 2.67 -3.93
CA GLY A 125 6.69 1.38 -3.72
C GLY A 125 7.62 0.26 -3.22
N MET A 126 8.92 0.39 -3.46
CA MET A 126 9.92 -0.57 -2.97
C MET A 126 10.05 -0.59 -1.44
N TYR A 127 9.66 0.46 -0.72
CA TYR A 127 9.70 0.48 0.75
C TYR A 127 8.65 -0.46 1.36
N PRO A 128 7.35 -0.27 1.13
CA PRO A 128 6.31 -1.12 1.72
C PRO A 128 6.23 -2.51 1.08
N GLY A 129 6.57 -2.65 -0.20
CA GLY A 129 6.37 -3.89 -0.95
C GLY A 129 7.13 -5.09 -0.39
N LEU A 130 8.38 -4.91 0.04
CA LEU A 130 9.19 -5.99 0.64
C LEU A 130 8.64 -6.41 2.00
N THR A 131 8.18 -5.45 2.80
CA THR A 131 7.54 -5.71 4.10
C THR A 131 6.26 -6.52 3.92
N HIS A 132 5.47 -6.25 2.89
CA HIS A 132 4.25 -7.02 2.57
C HIS A 132 4.58 -8.50 2.30
N GLY A 133 5.64 -8.77 1.53
CA GLY A 133 6.13 -10.12 1.30
C GLY A 133 6.58 -10.82 2.60
N ALA A 134 7.29 -10.10 3.47
CA ALA A 134 7.73 -10.63 4.76
C ALA A 134 6.54 -10.92 5.70
N ILE A 135 5.54 -10.04 5.77
CA ILE A 135 4.29 -10.26 6.52
C ILE A 135 3.61 -11.55 6.03
N SER A 136 3.45 -11.72 4.72
CA SER A 136 2.83 -12.90 4.13
C SER A 136 3.58 -14.18 4.48
N ALA A 137 4.92 -14.16 4.45
CA ALA A 137 5.75 -15.31 4.82
C ALA A 137 5.61 -15.65 6.31
N ILE A 138 5.62 -14.67 7.19
CA ILE A 138 5.44 -14.87 8.65
C ILE A 138 4.04 -15.43 8.94
N LEU A 139 3.00 -14.91 8.34
CA LEU A 139 1.63 -15.40 8.49
C LEU A 139 1.51 -16.88 8.06
N ALA A 140 2.18 -17.25 6.97
CA ALA A 140 2.06 -18.60 6.42
C ALA A 140 2.88 -19.66 7.19
N THR A 141 3.99 -19.27 7.81
CA THR A 141 5.01 -20.27 8.26
C THR A 141 5.49 -20.10 9.70
N ALA A 142 5.34 -18.94 10.31
CA ALA A 142 5.87 -18.69 11.64
C ALA A 142 4.96 -19.21 12.76
N SER A 143 5.55 -19.50 13.92
CA SER A 143 4.78 -19.84 15.11
C SER A 143 3.93 -18.62 15.60
N PRO A 144 2.82 -18.85 16.31
CA PRO A 144 2.00 -17.78 16.86
C PRO A 144 2.80 -16.75 17.68
N GLU A 145 3.82 -17.21 18.43
CA GLU A 145 4.69 -16.34 19.23
C GLU A 145 5.50 -15.38 18.36
N LEU A 146 6.04 -15.88 17.23
CA LEU A 146 6.77 -15.05 16.29
C LEU A 146 5.85 -14.09 15.54
N GLN A 147 4.65 -14.54 15.17
CA GLN A 147 3.62 -13.69 14.59
C GLN A 147 3.28 -12.52 15.53
N GLN A 148 2.94 -12.80 16.78
CA GLN A 148 2.63 -11.76 17.78
C GLN A 148 3.81 -10.81 18.06
N LYS A 149 5.03 -11.30 17.98
CA LYS A 149 6.23 -10.49 18.21
C LYS A 149 6.52 -9.49 17.08
N TYR A 150 6.34 -9.88 15.83
CA TYR A 150 6.80 -9.11 14.68
C TYR A 150 5.68 -8.41 13.90
N LEU A 151 4.56 -9.10 13.68
CA LEU A 151 3.52 -8.59 12.78
C LEU A 151 2.92 -7.25 13.19
N PRO A 152 2.62 -6.95 14.46
CA PRO A 152 2.00 -5.67 14.80
C PRO A 152 2.82 -4.46 14.32
N LYS A 153 4.14 -4.49 14.49
CA LYS A 153 5.03 -3.39 14.07
C LYS A 153 5.27 -3.35 12.56
N MET A 154 5.26 -4.50 11.92
CA MET A 154 5.38 -4.58 10.46
C MET A 154 4.09 -4.12 9.77
N VAL A 155 2.94 -4.56 10.27
CA VAL A 155 1.62 -4.15 9.76
C VAL A 155 1.41 -2.65 9.94
N SER A 156 1.77 -2.07 11.10
CA SER A 156 1.67 -0.62 11.32
C SER A 156 2.68 0.22 10.51
N ASN A 157 3.57 -0.42 9.75
CA ASN A 157 4.68 0.22 9.04
C ASN A 157 5.61 1.05 9.97
N GLU A 158 5.71 0.67 11.24
CA GLU A 158 6.72 1.21 12.16
C GLU A 158 8.09 0.55 11.92
N CYS A 159 8.08 -0.66 11.40
CA CYS A 159 9.26 -1.44 11.05
C CYS A 159 9.12 -1.94 9.61
N LEU A 160 10.06 -1.54 8.76
CA LEU A 160 10.15 -1.95 7.35
C LEU A 160 11.28 -2.94 7.16
#